data_0b77869ddfbca29ea445dcb715e03338
#
_entry.id   0b77869ddfbca29ea445dcb715e03338
#
_cell.length_a   1.000
_cell.length_b   1.000
_cell.length_c   1.000
_cell.angle_alpha   90.00
_cell.angle_beta   90.00
_cell.angle_gamma   90.00
#
_symmetry.space_group_name_H-M   'P 1'
#
loop_
_entity.id
_entity.type
_entity.pdbx_description
1 polymer ?
#
loop_
_entity_poly.entity_id
_entity_poly.type
_entity_poly.pdbx_seq_one_letter_code
_entity_poly.pdbx_strand_id
1 'polypeptide(L)'
;MEDRLTSMPDGLGRRFCHGRYVWRIAQLTTKLGQQQQQGTVYYSEAFYTAPTLGYKACLRCNYHLDSQGEPHVGLFLHLMQGPEDDLLDWPFSGRITLRLKSQLGLDLVEVMNTPSGLSAFEKPIKARNPMGFGHAEFIKVRDLCNAKNGFWNPESDSIAIIVHVEPNMTFS
;
A
#
# COMPACT_ATOMS: atom_id res chain seq x y z
N MET A 1 -6.63 25.93 -7.82
CA MET A 1 -7.01 24.75 -8.60
C MET A 1 -6.48 23.44 -8.03
N GLU A 2 -5.24 23.42 -7.65
CA GLU A 2 -4.65 22.26 -6.99
C GLU A 2 -5.30 21.94 -5.66
N ASP A 3 -5.61 22.96 -4.89
CA ASP A 3 -6.27 22.77 -3.58
C ASP A 3 -7.61 22.07 -3.71
N ARG A 4 -8.35 22.39 -4.78
CA ARG A 4 -9.64 21.75 -5.01
C ARG A 4 -9.49 20.30 -5.45
N LEU A 5 -8.43 20.00 -6.20
CA LEU A 5 -8.12 18.63 -6.60
C LEU A 5 -7.62 17.80 -5.42
N THR A 6 -6.93 18.44 -4.48
CA THR A 6 -6.41 17.76 -3.29
C THR A 6 -7.52 17.42 -2.31
N SER A 7 -8.50 18.32 -2.12
CA SER A 7 -9.58 18.06 -1.18
C SER A 7 -10.68 17.18 -1.75
N MET A 8 -11.02 17.32 -3.04
CA MET A 8 -12.05 16.47 -3.66
C MET A 8 -11.64 15.01 -3.76
N PRO A 9 -10.43 14.67 -4.23
CA PRO A 9 -10.01 13.27 -4.25
C PRO A 9 -10.05 12.62 -2.87
N ASP A 10 -9.65 13.34 -1.83
CA ASP A 10 -9.70 12.78 -0.48
C ASP A 10 -11.12 12.47 -0.04
N GLY A 11 -12.05 13.40 -0.29
CA GLY A 11 -13.47 13.19 0.02
C GLY A 11 -14.10 12.07 -0.80
N LEU A 12 -13.79 12.01 -2.10
CA LEU A 12 -14.30 10.96 -2.99
C LEU A 12 -13.67 9.61 -2.65
N GLY A 13 -12.36 9.55 -2.41
CA GLY A 13 -11.67 8.34 -2.03
C GLY A 13 -12.23 7.77 -0.74
N ARG A 14 -12.54 8.63 0.21
CA ARG A 14 -13.15 8.23 1.47
C ARG A 14 -14.52 7.59 1.26
N ARG A 15 -15.34 8.13 0.34
CA ARG A 15 -16.70 7.62 0.08
C ARG A 15 -16.71 6.31 -0.66
N PHE A 16 -15.77 6.09 -1.58
CA PHE A 16 -15.83 4.96 -2.50
C PHE A 16 -14.76 3.91 -2.25
N CYS A 17 -13.86 4.14 -1.32
CA CYS A 17 -12.77 3.20 -1.07
C CYS A 17 -13.24 1.87 -0.47
N HIS A 18 -14.12 1.90 0.51
CA HIS A 18 -14.65 0.69 1.18
C HIS A 18 -13.55 -0.29 1.60
N GLY A 19 -12.40 0.21 2.03
CA GLY A 19 -11.27 -0.62 2.42
C GLY A 19 -10.41 -1.14 1.28
N ARG A 20 -10.78 -0.87 0.04
CA ARG A 20 -10.01 -1.26 -1.14
C ARG A 20 -9.45 -0.03 -1.84
N TYR A 21 -8.22 -0.16 -2.31
CA TYR A 21 -7.58 0.91 -3.05
C TYR A 21 -6.72 0.31 -4.16
N VAL A 22 -6.77 0.91 -5.34
CA VAL A 22 -5.94 0.51 -6.47
C VAL A 22 -4.81 1.53 -6.64
N TRP A 23 -3.58 1.07 -6.48
CA TRP A 23 -2.40 1.88 -6.73
C TRP A 23 -1.80 1.50 -8.07
N ARG A 24 -1.94 2.38 -9.04
CA ARG A 24 -1.29 2.20 -10.34
C ARG A 24 0.04 2.94 -10.31
N ILE A 25 1.12 2.18 -10.44
CA ILE A 25 2.47 2.76 -10.47
C ILE A 25 2.88 2.84 -11.93
N ALA A 26 2.94 4.07 -12.45
CA ALA A 26 3.39 4.35 -13.81
C ALA A 26 4.88 4.65 -13.83
N GLN A 27 5.48 4.63 -15.02
CA GLN A 27 6.91 4.88 -15.21
C GLN A 27 7.75 3.93 -14.34
N LEU A 28 7.38 2.67 -14.35
CA LEU A 28 7.99 1.67 -13.45
C LEU A 28 9.48 1.53 -13.68
N THR A 29 9.92 1.47 -14.92
CA THR A 29 11.36 1.30 -15.22
C THR A 29 12.20 2.45 -14.70
N THR A 30 11.71 3.69 -14.84
CA THR A 30 12.37 4.87 -14.28
C THR A 30 12.39 4.81 -12.75
N LYS A 31 11.27 4.47 -12.15
CA LYS A 31 11.14 4.40 -10.68
C LYS A 31 12.02 3.33 -10.07
N LEU A 32 12.08 2.15 -10.69
CA LEU A 32 12.99 1.09 -10.22
C LEU A 32 14.45 1.53 -10.31
N GLY A 33 14.82 2.23 -11.38
CA GLY A 33 16.16 2.78 -11.52
C GLY A 33 16.48 3.80 -10.42
N GLN A 34 15.56 4.70 -10.12
CA GLN A 34 15.71 5.68 -9.04
C GLN A 34 15.81 5.00 -7.67
N GLN A 35 15.02 3.97 -7.44
CA GLN A 35 15.09 3.21 -6.21
C GLN A 35 16.44 2.52 -6.05
N GLN A 36 16.93 1.91 -7.12
CA GLN A 36 18.23 1.23 -7.11
C GLN A 36 19.39 2.17 -6.88
N GLN A 37 19.39 3.31 -7.57
CA GLN A 37 20.53 4.24 -7.57
C GLN A 37 20.52 5.21 -6.39
N GLN A 38 19.32 5.64 -5.97
CA GLN A 38 19.15 6.74 -5.01
C GLN A 38 18.42 6.32 -3.73
N GLY A 39 17.94 5.08 -3.65
CA GLY A 39 17.16 4.63 -2.52
C GLY A 39 15.79 5.31 -2.41
N THR A 40 15.27 5.80 -3.53
CA THR A 40 13.98 6.52 -3.53
C THR A 40 12.86 5.60 -3.07
N VAL A 41 12.00 6.13 -2.22
CA VAL A 41 10.82 5.44 -1.70
C VAL A 41 9.59 6.12 -2.25
N TYR A 42 8.62 5.31 -2.72
CA TYR A 42 7.38 5.84 -3.28
C TYR A 42 6.22 5.52 -2.36
N TYR A 43 5.33 6.50 -2.18
CA TYR A 43 4.11 6.35 -1.39
C TYR A 43 2.90 6.55 -2.30
N SER A 44 1.85 5.79 -2.04
CA SER A 44 0.57 5.99 -2.71
C SER A 44 -0.14 7.21 -2.13
N GLU A 45 -1.24 7.59 -2.77
CA GLU A 45 -2.19 8.50 -2.15
C GLU A 45 -2.81 7.83 -0.93
N ALA A 46 -3.38 8.63 -0.05
CA ALA A 46 -4.10 8.13 1.11
C ALA A 46 -5.44 7.53 0.70
N PHE A 47 -5.85 6.51 1.42
CA PHE A 47 -7.18 5.90 1.26
C PHE A 47 -7.75 5.58 2.64
N TYR A 48 -9.05 5.26 2.68
CA TYR A 48 -9.76 5.00 3.93
C TYR A 48 -10.39 3.60 3.91
N THR A 49 -10.48 2.98 5.08
CA THR A 49 -11.08 1.65 5.21
C THR A 49 -12.59 1.66 5.11
N ALA A 50 -13.22 2.83 5.32
CA ALA A 50 -14.66 3.02 5.20
C ALA A 50 -14.98 4.47 4.91
N PRO A 51 -16.18 4.77 4.35
CA PRO A 51 -16.59 6.15 4.10
C PRO A 51 -16.76 6.98 5.37
N THR A 52 -17.17 6.33 6.46
CA THR A 52 -17.26 6.94 7.80
C THR A 52 -16.62 5.99 8.79
N LEU A 53 -16.03 6.55 9.85
CA LEU A 53 -15.33 5.77 10.88
C LEU A 53 -14.27 4.85 10.26
N GLY A 54 -13.60 5.36 9.23
CA GLY A 54 -12.54 4.61 8.55
C GLY A 54 -11.17 5.00 9.02
N TYR A 55 -10.26 4.03 9.06
CA TYR A 55 -8.84 4.28 9.26
C TYR A 55 -8.26 4.84 7.98
N LYS A 56 -7.36 5.80 8.11
CA LYS A 56 -6.63 6.38 6.97
C LYS A 56 -5.29 5.67 6.82
N ALA A 57 -4.93 5.34 5.59
CA ALA A 57 -3.71 4.59 5.31
C ALA A 57 -3.13 4.96 3.95
N CYS A 58 -1.88 4.56 3.71
CA CYS A 58 -1.27 4.60 2.40
C CYS A 58 -0.34 3.39 2.25
N LEU A 59 0.13 3.16 1.03
CA LEU A 59 1.11 2.14 0.72
C LEU A 59 2.48 2.77 0.47
N ARG A 60 3.52 2.03 0.84
CA ARG A 60 4.92 2.37 0.53
C ARG A 60 5.51 1.28 -0.34
N CYS A 61 6.24 1.68 -1.36
CA CYS A 61 7.00 0.79 -2.24
C CYS A 61 8.46 1.16 -2.16
N ASN A 62 9.33 0.19 -1.86
CA ASN A 62 10.77 0.42 -1.81
C ASN A 62 11.51 -0.76 -2.44
N TYR A 63 12.79 -0.51 -2.72
CA TYR A 63 13.72 -1.47 -3.29
C TYR A 63 14.51 -2.10 -2.17
N HIS A 64 14.64 -3.42 -2.19
CA HIS A 64 15.28 -4.17 -1.12
C HIS A 64 16.18 -5.23 -1.72
N LEU A 65 17.42 -5.32 -1.24
CA LEU A 65 18.32 -6.42 -1.58
C LEU A 65 18.25 -7.46 -0.48
N ASP A 66 18.01 -8.72 -0.86
CA ASP A 66 18.01 -9.80 0.12
C ASP A 66 19.44 -10.17 0.55
N SER A 67 19.58 -11.18 1.41
CA SER A 67 20.87 -11.59 1.94
C SER A 67 21.86 -12.05 0.86
N GLN A 68 21.37 -12.38 -0.33
CA GLN A 68 22.18 -12.83 -1.45
C GLN A 68 22.36 -11.73 -2.51
N GLY A 69 21.86 -10.54 -2.24
CA GLY A 69 21.95 -9.42 -3.17
C GLY A 69 20.90 -9.42 -4.27
N GLU A 70 19.88 -10.28 -4.19
CA GLU A 70 18.80 -10.31 -5.17
C GLU A 70 17.84 -9.15 -4.91
N PRO A 71 17.56 -8.30 -5.93
CA PRO A 71 16.63 -7.19 -5.73
C PRO A 71 15.18 -7.63 -5.63
N HIS A 72 14.49 -7.02 -4.68
CA HIS A 72 13.05 -7.19 -4.46
C HIS A 72 12.36 -5.84 -4.40
N VAL A 73 11.08 -5.84 -4.70
CA VAL A 73 10.19 -4.73 -4.37
C VAL A 73 9.55 -5.06 -3.04
N GLY A 74 9.68 -4.15 -2.09
CA GLY A 74 8.99 -4.21 -0.80
C GLY A 74 7.70 -3.41 -0.84
N LEU A 75 6.69 -3.89 -0.13
CA LEU A 75 5.38 -3.25 -0.09
C LEU A 75 4.85 -3.25 1.33
N PHE A 76 4.51 -2.06 1.84
CA PHE A 76 4.14 -1.85 3.23
C PHE A 76 2.93 -0.94 3.34
N LEU A 77 2.09 -1.22 4.33
CA LEU A 77 0.98 -0.36 4.71
C LEU A 77 1.41 0.54 5.86
N HIS A 78 1.10 1.83 5.76
CA HIS A 78 1.28 2.81 6.83
C HIS A 78 -0.05 3.39 7.23
N LEU A 79 -0.36 3.35 8.51
CA LEU A 79 -1.52 4.08 9.04
C LEU A 79 -1.20 5.57 9.08
N MET A 80 -2.22 6.39 8.88
CA MET A 80 -2.10 7.84 8.84
C MET A 80 -3.11 8.47 9.79
N GLN A 81 -2.82 9.70 10.23
CA GLN A 81 -3.79 10.45 11.03
C GLN A 81 -5.03 10.74 10.19
N GLY A 82 -6.15 10.25 10.64
CA GLY A 82 -7.45 10.45 10.01
C GLY A 82 -8.35 11.30 10.88
N PRO A 83 -9.41 11.89 10.28
CA PRO A 83 -10.27 12.83 11.00
C PRO A 83 -11.10 12.19 12.10
N GLU A 84 -11.25 10.88 12.10
CA GLU A 84 -12.11 10.16 13.06
C GLU A 84 -11.31 9.25 13.99
N ASP A 85 -9.99 9.44 14.08
CA ASP A 85 -9.13 8.58 14.89
C ASP A 85 -9.57 8.49 16.35
N ASP A 86 -10.11 9.56 16.89
CA ASP A 86 -10.58 9.58 18.29
C ASP A 86 -11.80 8.72 18.53
N LEU A 87 -12.47 8.31 17.46
CA LEU A 87 -13.67 7.45 17.52
C LEU A 87 -13.37 6.01 17.13
N LEU A 88 -12.14 5.73 16.73
CA LEU A 88 -11.71 4.40 16.27
C LEU A 88 -11.05 3.62 17.39
N ASP A 89 -11.04 2.30 17.23
CA ASP A 89 -10.37 1.40 18.17
C ASP A 89 -8.87 1.33 17.87
N TRP A 90 -8.05 1.40 18.90
CA TRP A 90 -6.60 1.29 18.81
C TRP A 90 -6.06 0.30 19.83
N PRO A 91 -5.01 -0.47 19.51
CA PRO A 91 -4.31 -0.50 18.21
C PRO A 91 -5.20 -1.06 17.10
N PHE A 92 -4.87 -0.70 15.86
CA PHE A 92 -5.55 -1.26 14.70
C PHE A 92 -5.37 -2.78 14.69
N SER A 93 -6.44 -3.50 14.39
CA SER A 93 -6.42 -4.95 14.26
C SER A 93 -7.26 -5.33 13.05
N GLY A 94 -6.76 -6.22 12.20
CA GLY A 94 -7.49 -6.62 11.02
C GLY A 94 -6.69 -7.49 10.08
N ARG A 95 -7.20 -7.62 8.87
CA ARG A 95 -6.58 -8.37 7.79
C ARG A 95 -6.24 -7.44 6.65
N ILE A 96 -5.03 -7.58 6.12
CA ILE A 96 -4.52 -6.79 5.02
C ILE A 96 -4.20 -7.74 3.87
N THR A 97 -4.80 -7.51 2.71
CA THR A 97 -4.52 -8.27 1.50
C THR A 97 -3.84 -7.36 0.50
N LEU A 98 -2.67 -7.78 0.03
CA LEU A 98 -1.93 -7.11 -1.03
C LEU A 98 -1.97 -7.98 -2.27
N ARG A 99 -2.45 -7.42 -3.37
CA ARG A 99 -2.59 -8.15 -4.63
C ARG A 99 -1.87 -7.39 -5.73
N LEU A 100 -0.92 -8.07 -6.37
CA LEU A 100 -0.29 -7.57 -7.60
C LEU A 100 -1.03 -8.20 -8.77
N LYS A 101 -1.64 -7.37 -9.59
CA LYS A 101 -2.51 -7.82 -10.67
C LYS A 101 -1.71 -8.33 -11.85
N SER A 102 -2.07 -9.50 -12.37
CA SER A 102 -1.50 -10.05 -13.61
C SER A 102 -2.52 -9.94 -14.73
N GLN A 103 -2.08 -9.48 -15.89
CA GLN A 103 -2.91 -9.46 -17.11
C GLN A 103 -3.10 -10.87 -17.68
N LEU A 104 -2.31 -11.84 -17.23
CA LEU A 104 -2.39 -13.23 -17.66
C LEU A 104 -3.23 -14.08 -16.70
N GLY A 105 -3.86 -13.45 -15.69
CA GLY A 105 -4.85 -14.08 -14.85
C GLY A 105 -4.35 -14.70 -13.55
N LEU A 106 -3.03 -14.77 -13.33
CA LEU A 106 -2.48 -15.33 -12.08
C LEU A 106 -1.84 -14.23 -11.25
N ASP A 107 -2.63 -13.64 -10.36
CA ASP A 107 -2.18 -12.57 -9.48
C ASP A 107 -1.27 -13.10 -8.37
N LEU A 108 -0.36 -12.25 -7.89
CA LEU A 108 0.36 -12.50 -6.66
C LEU A 108 -0.45 -11.92 -5.51
N VAL A 109 -0.78 -12.74 -4.52
CA VAL A 109 -1.62 -12.34 -3.39
C VAL A 109 -0.93 -12.68 -2.09
N GLU A 110 -0.80 -11.70 -1.20
CA GLU A 110 -0.32 -11.88 0.16
C GLU A 110 -1.39 -11.43 1.14
N VAL A 111 -1.75 -12.32 2.06
CA VAL A 111 -2.75 -12.04 3.09
C VAL A 111 -2.05 -12.02 4.44
N MET A 112 -2.23 -10.94 5.17
CA MET A 112 -1.58 -10.74 6.47
C MET A 112 -2.62 -10.42 7.52
N ASN A 113 -2.60 -11.17 8.62
CA ASN A 113 -3.34 -10.79 9.81
C ASN A 113 -2.41 -9.95 10.69
N THR A 114 -2.92 -8.86 11.24
CA THR A 114 -2.08 -7.96 12.05
C THR A 114 -1.71 -8.62 13.36
N PRO A 115 -0.41 -8.73 13.67
CA PRO A 115 0.01 -9.20 14.99
C PRO A 115 -0.20 -8.11 16.04
N SER A 116 -0.29 -8.51 17.30
CA SER A 116 -0.37 -7.55 18.41
C SER A 116 1.00 -7.00 18.75
N GLY A 117 1.04 -5.81 19.36
CA GLY A 117 2.25 -5.26 19.96
C GLY A 117 3.17 -4.51 19.00
N LEU A 118 2.77 -4.27 17.75
CA LEU A 118 3.57 -3.50 16.82
C LEU A 118 3.18 -2.03 16.81
N SER A 119 4.17 -1.15 16.85
CA SER A 119 3.96 0.29 16.78
C SER A 119 3.33 0.74 15.47
N ALA A 120 3.43 -0.09 14.41
CA ALA A 120 2.79 0.17 13.13
C ALA A 120 1.27 0.32 13.23
N PHE A 121 0.65 -0.26 14.26
CA PHE A 121 -0.81 -0.28 14.42
C PHE A 121 -1.32 0.60 15.54
N GLU A 122 -0.45 1.32 16.22
CA GLU A 122 -0.86 2.28 17.24
C GLU A 122 -1.42 3.53 16.58
N LYS A 123 -2.24 4.25 17.32
CA LYS A 123 -2.81 5.52 16.86
C LYS A 123 -1.68 6.45 16.40
N PRO A 124 -1.69 6.91 15.14
CA PRO A 124 -0.60 7.74 14.64
C PRO A 124 -0.50 9.08 15.38
N ILE A 125 0.72 9.46 15.73
CA ILE A 125 1.01 10.76 16.34
C ILE A 125 1.62 11.73 15.33
N LYS A 126 1.86 11.26 14.10
CA LYS A 126 2.32 12.06 12.96
C LYS A 126 1.37 11.85 11.81
N ALA A 127 1.43 12.72 10.80
CA ALA A 127 0.58 12.61 9.63
C ALA A 127 0.60 11.21 9.03
N ARG A 128 1.77 10.58 8.97
CA ARG A 128 1.95 9.19 8.59
C ARG A 128 2.77 8.50 9.66
N ASN A 129 2.29 7.35 10.14
CA ASN A 129 3.07 6.54 11.06
C ASN A 129 4.39 6.15 10.38
N PRO A 130 5.55 6.46 10.97
CA PRO A 130 6.84 6.10 10.35
C PRO A 130 7.06 4.60 10.23
N MET A 131 6.37 3.80 11.04
CA MET A 131 6.46 2.35 10.96
C MET A 131 5.36 1.83 10.06
N GLY A 132 5.75 1.00 9.09
CA GLY A 132 4.82 0.31 8.20
C GLY A 132 4.81 -1.19 8.47
N PHE A 133 3.83 -1.87 7.91
CA PHE A 133 3.68 -3.31 8.02
C PHE A 133 3.48 -3.92 6.63
N GLY A 134 4.28 -4.91 6.29
CA GLY A 134 4.20 -5.57 4.99
C GLY A 134 5.35 -6.52 4.75
N HIS A 135 5.75 -6.65 3.49
CA HIS A 135 6.78 -7.57 3.06
C HIS A 135 7.92 -6.83 2.37
N ALA A 136 9.14 -6.93 2.92
CA ALA A 136 10.34 -6.38 2.29
C ALA A 136 10.65 -7.09 0.97
N GLU A 137 10.33 -8.37 0.88
CA GLU A 137 10.59 -9.21 -0.28
C GLU A 137 9.29 -9.63 -0.94
N PHE A 138 8.44 -8.64 -1.25
CA PHE A 138 7.11 -8.90 -1.80
C PHE A 138 7.20 -9.60 -3.15
N ILE A 139 8.06 -9.12 -4.04
CA ILE A 139 8.32 -9.76 -5.33
C ILE A 139 9.76 -9.46 -5.78
N LYS A 140 10.41 -10.43 -6.39
CA LYS A 140 11.71 -10.19 -7.03
C LYS A 140 11.53 -9.26 -8.22
N VAL A 141 12.44 -8.31 -8.38
CA VAL A 141 12.38 -7.36 -9.50
C VAL A 141 12.39 -8.11 -10.83
N ARG A 142 13.19 -9.17 -10.95
CA ARG A 142 13.23 -9.96 -12.19
C ARG A 142 11.89 -10.62 -12.51
N ASP A 143 11.14 -11.04 -11.50
CA ASP A 143 9.83 -11.65 -11.71
C ASP A 143 8.78 -10.59 -12.04
N LEU A 144 8.88 -9.43 -11.40
CA LEU A 144 8.00 -8.30 -11.69
C LEU A 144 8.13 -7.86 -13.15
N CYS A 145 9.36 -7.79 -13.66
CA CYS A 145 9.66 -7.31 -15.01
C CYS A 145 9.61 -8.40 -16.07
N ASN A 146 9.35 -9.64 -15.70
CA ASN A 146 9.25 -10.75 -16.65
C ASN A 146 7.88 -10.71 -17.33
N ALA A 147 7.86 -10.47 -18.64
CA ALA A 147 6.64 -10.36 -19.42
C ALA A 147 5.73 -11.60 -19.31
N LYS A 148 6.32 -12.77 -19.08
CA LYS A 148 5.57 -14.02 -18.94
C LYS A 148 4.67 -14.05 -17.72
N ASN A 149 4.99 -13.26 -16.69
CA ASN A 149 4.19 -13.19 -15.47
C ASN A 149 3.00 -12.24 -15.59
N GLY A 150 3.05 -11.30 -16.53
CA GLY A 150 1.93 -10.41 -16.83
C GLY A 150 1.69 -9.29 -15.82
N PHE A 151 2.60 -9.07 -14.85
CA PHE A 151 2.45 -8.01 -13.86
C PHE A 151 2.74 -6.63 -14.46
N TRP A 152 3.84 -6.53 -15.18
CA TRP A 152 4.27 -5.29 -15.80
C TRP A 152 3.67 -5.17 -17.20
N ASN A 153 3.01 -4.04 -17.46
CA ASN A 153 2.51 -3.71 -18.78
C ASN A 153 3.56 -2.88 -19.51
N PRO A 154 4.24 -3.45 -20.53
CA PRO A 154 5.31 -2.71 -21.20
C PRO A 154 4.82 -1.50 -22.01
N GLU A 155 3.58 -1.50 -22.48
CA GLU A 155 3.04 -0.38 -23.25
C GLU A 155 2.84 0.86 -22.38
N SER A 156 2.29 0.68 -21.20
CA SER A 156 2.04 1.77 -20.25
C SER A 156 3.18 1.93 -19.23
N ASP A 157 4.13 1.00 -19.21
CA ASP A 157 5.21 0.94 -18.22
C ASP A 157 4.67 1.06 -16.80
N SER A 158 3.71 0.20 -16.47
CA SER A 158 2.98 0.29 -15.22
C SER A 158 2.66 -1.08 -14.62
N ILE A 159 2.40 -1.05 -13.31
CA ILE A 159 1.85 -2.17 -12.55
C ILE A 159 0.63 -1.68 -11.78
N ALA A 160 -0.23 -2.61 -11.38
CA ALA A 160 -1.40 -2.31 -10.56
C ALA A 160 -1.37 -3.16 -9.29
N ILE A 161 -1.41 -2.48 -8.15
CA ILE A 161 -1.47 -3.10 -6.83
C ILE A 161 -2.83 -2.79 -6.23
N ILE A 162 -3.51 -3.82 -5.73
CA ILE A 162 -4.78 -3.67 -5.04
C ILE A 162 -4.57 -4.02 -3.58
N VAL A 163 -4.87 -3.09 -2.69
CA VAL A 163 -4.86 -3.36 -1.25
C VAL A 163 -6.29 -3.48 -0.76
N HIS A 164 -6.51 -4.41 0.15
CA HIS A 164 -7.78 -4.54 0.86
C HIS A 164 -7.49 -4.60 2.35
N VAL A 165 -8.01 -3.64 3.09
CA VAL A 165 -7.84 -3.54 4.54
C VAL A 165 -9.18 -3.80 5.19
N GLU A 166 -9.24 -4.85 6.01
CA GLU A 166 -10.46 -5.30 6.68
C GLU A 166 -10.26 -5.21 8.19
N PRO A 167 -10.66 -4.10 8.83
CA PRO A 167 -10.57 -4.00 10.28
C PRO A 167 -11.41 -5.08 10.96
N ASN A 168 -10.91 -5.62 12.07
CA ASN A 168 -11.69 -6.52 12.90
C ASN A 168 -12.84 -5.74 13.54
N MET A 169 -14.03 -6.32 13.52
CA MET A 169 -15.17 -5.71 14.18
C MET A 169 -15.13 -6.09 15.65
N THR A 170 -15.17 -5.07 16.51
CA THR A 170 -15.30 -5.28 17.95
C THR A 170 -16.74 -5.00 18.32
N PHE A 171 -17.37 -5.99 18.94
CA PHE A 171 -18.71 -5.83 19.51
C PHE A 171 -18.57 -5.61 21.01
N SER A 172 -19.06 -4.50 21.46
CA SER A 172 -19.10 -4.20 22.89
C SER A 172 -20.47 -4.59 23.46
#